data_ae73a4d11644054aef64fad3cbba7c66
#
_entry.id   ae73a4d11644054aef64fad3cbba7c66
#
_cell.length_a   1.000
_cell.length_b   1.000
_cell.length_c   1.000
_cell.angle_alpha   90.00
_cell.angle_beta   90.00
_cell.angle_gamma   90.00
#
_symmetry.space_group_name_H-M   'P 1'
#
loop_
_entity.id
_entity.type
_entity.pdbx_description
1 polymer ?
#
loop_
_entity_poly.entity_id
_entity_poly.type
_entity_poly.pdbx_seq_one_letter_code
_entity_poly.pdbx_strand_id
1 'polypeptide(L)'
;YGQVRIGKNGKPFKMWKFRSMYRNADQMIDQLSEEQKRQYHTEFKIDNDPRITPVGNFLRKTSLDELPQLFNVLAGEMSLVGPRPLLKSEIQQYYADSADVLLSVKPGVTGYWQAYARNNATYQSGHRQQMEMTYIRQASIWLDCKILLKTVVAVLRRDGAK
;
A
#
# COMPACT_ATOMS: atom_id res chain seq x y z
N TYR A 1 -6.39 -6.29 12.82
CA TYR A 1 -5.79 -4.97 12.96
C TYR A 1 -6.37 -4.02 11.94
N GLY A 2 -6.65 -2.79 12.36
CA GLY A 2 -7.15 -1.75 11.44
C GLY A 2 -6.34 -0.47 11.59
N GLN A 3 -5.95 0.10 10.45
CA GLN A 3 -5.22 1.36 10.35
C GLN A 3 -6.04 2.39 9.59
N VAL A 4 -6.12 3.61 10.12
CA VAL A 4 -6.84 4.69 9.43
C VAL A 4 -6.07 5.09 8.17
N ARG A 5 -6.77 5.14 7.05
CA ARG A 5 -6.29 5.57 5.73
C ARG A 5 -7.26 6.58 5.15
N ILE A 6 -6.81 7.30 4.14
CA ILE A 6 -7.65 8.26 3.42
C ILE A 6 -8.19 7.58 2.17
N GLY A 7 -9.49 7.61 2.01
CA GLY A 7 -10.22 7.07 0.88
C GLY A 7 -10.72 8.16 -0.08
N LYS A 8 -11.65 7.78 -0.94
CA LYS A 8 -12.25 8.67 -1.94
C LYS A 8 -12.83 9.93 -1.27
N ASN A 9 -12.63 11.08 -1.93
CA ASN A 9 -13.06 12.40 -1.48
C ASN A 9 -12.50 12.81 -0.10
N GLY A 10 -11.32 12.28 0.26
CA GLY A 10 -10.67 12.60 1.53
C GLY A 10 -11.30 11.98 2.77
N LYS A 11 -12.26 11.07 2.61
CA LYS A 11 -12.94 10.42 3.74
C LYS A 11 -12.02 9.41 4.41
N PRO A 12 -11.76 9.51 5.72
CA PRO A 12 -10.97 8.51 6.43
C PRO A 12 -11.79 7.21 6.56
N PHE A 13 -11.11 6.08 6.45
CA PHE A 13 -11.68 4.76 6.69
C PHE A 13 -10.68 3.86 7.41
N LYS A 14 -11.17 2.80 8.05
CA LYS A 14 -10.34 1.83 8.76
C LYS A 14 -10.00 0.67 7.85
N MET A 15 -8.77 0.67 7.31
CA MET A 15 -8.28 -0.41 6.49
C MET A 15 -7.94 -1.64 7.34
N TRP A 16 -8.54 -2.78 7.02
CA TRP A 16 -8.35 -4.02 7.75
C TRP A 16 -7.19 -4.85 7.22
N LYS A 17 -6.37 -5.38 8.13
CA LYS A 17 -5.28 -6.32 7.82
C LYS A 17 -5.14 -7.36 8.93
N PHE A 18 -4.59 -8.52 8.60
CA PHE A 18 -4.05 -9.38 9.66
C PHE A 18 -2.83 -8.71 10.29
N ARG A 19 -2.67 -8.87 11.59
CA ARG A 19 -1.54 -8.29 12.31
C ARG A 19 -0.26 -9.08 11.97
N SER A 20 0.68 -8.41 11.35
CA SER A 20 1.99 -8.97 10.97
C SER A 20 3.14 -8.47 11.83
N MET A 21 2.89 -7.48 12.70
CA MET A 21 3.88 -6.88 13.60
C MET A 21 3.56 -7.20 15.07
N TYR A 22 4.56 -7.08 15.92
CA TYR A 22 4.37 -7.13 17.36
C TYR A 22 3.38 -6.06 17.84
N ARG A 23 2.71 -6.31 18.99
CA ARG A 23 1.71 -5.37 19.51
C ARG A 23 2.30 -4.00 19.91
N ASN A 24 3.55 -4.00 20.31
CA ASN A 24 4.33 -2.84 20.72
C ASN A 24 5.20 -2.28 19.58
N ALA A 25 4.89 -2.59 18.32
CA ALA A 25 5.67 -2.17 17.15
C ALA A 25 5.90 -0.65 17.07
N ASP A 26 4.93 0.14 17.52
CA ASP A 26 5.05 1.61 17.54
C ASP A 26 6.10 2.08 18.57
N GLN A 27 6.21 1.41 19.71
CA GLN A 27 7.23 1.69 20.73
C GLN A 27 8.64 1.24 20.31
N MET A 28 8.71 0.29 19.38
CA MET A 28 9.99 -0.19 18.84
C MET A 28 10.61 0.77 17.83
N ILE A 29 9.91 1.81 17.38
CA ILE A 29 10.43 2.80 16.42
C ILE A 29 11.66 3.51 17.00
N ASP A 30 11.65 3.84 18.29
CA ASP A 30 12.76 4.52 18.94
C ASP A 30 14.03 3.67 19.00
N GLN A 31 13.89 2.34 18.95
CA GLN A 31 14.98 1.36 19.00
C GLN A 31 15.56 1.03 17.61
N LEU A 32 14.97 1.56 16.54
CA LEU A 32 15.46 1.38 15.17
C LEU A 32 16.80 2.11 14.97
N SER A 33 17.64 1.58 14.08
CA SER A 33 18.83 2.29 13.65
C SER A 33 18.47 3.59 12.93
N GLU A 34 19.38 4.55 12.91
CA GLU A 34 19.16 5.85 12.22
C GLU A 34 18.88 5.65 10.72
N GLU A 35 19.50 4.65 10.08
CA GLU A 35 19.23 4.29 8.70
C GLU A 35 17.79 3.76 8.53
N GLN A 36 17.33 2.89 9.42
CA GLN A 36 15.95 2.36 9.41
C GLN A 36 14.92 3.46 9.69
N LYS A 37 15.22 4.39 10.60
CA LYS A 37 14.37 5.57 10.83
C LYS A 37 14.26 6.44 9.58
N ARG A 38 15.40 6.69 8.91
CA ARG A 38 15.43 7.44 7.65
C ARG A 38 14.58 6.75 6.57
N GLN A 39 14.73 5.43 6.36
CA GLN A 39 13.92 4.67 5.42
C GLN A 39 12.43 4.77 5.77
N TYR A 40 12.08 4.67 7.05
CA TYR A 40 10.71 4.79 7.50
C TYR A 40 10.10 6.16 7.18
N HIS A 41 10.84 7.25 7.38
CA HIS A 41 10.37 8.60 7.10
C HIS A 41 10.26 8.92 5.61
N THR A 42 11.07 8.28 4.76
CA THR A 42 11.07 8.53 3.31
C THR A 42 10.17 7.58 2.53
N GLU A 43 10.15 6.29 2.85
CA GLU A 43 9.40 5.30 2.07
C GLU A 43 8.23 4.68 2.83
N PHE A 44 8.04 5.03 4.11
CA PHE A 44 7.06 4.42 5.02
C PHE A 44 7.19 2.89 5.10
N LYS A 45 8.39 2.40 4.82
CA LYS A 45 8.76 0.99 4.80
C LYS A 45 10.20 0.85 5.28
N ILE A 46 10.52 -0.26 5.94
CA ILE A 46 11.86 -0.60 6.41
C ILE A 46 12.23 -1.96 5.83
N ASP A 47 13.41 -2.08 5.25
CA ASP A 47 13.95 -3.38 4.85
C ASP A 47 14.41 -4.15 6.11
N ASN A 48 14.04 -5.44 6.18
CA ASN A 48 14.30 -6.29 7.35
C ASN A 48 13.78 -5.68 8.66
N ASP A 49 12.55 -5.21 8.66
CA ASP A 49 11.91 -4.55 9.80
C ASP A 49 11.82 -5.49 11.01
N PRO A 50 12.54 -5.20 12.12
CA PRO A 50 12.57 -6.07 13.30
C PRO A 50 11.24 -6.16 14.03
N ARG A 51 10.29 -5.29 13.72
CA ARG A 51 8.94 -5.27 14.29
C ARG A 51 8.02 -6.34 13.71
N ILE A 52 8.43 -7.00 12.63
CA ILE A 52 7.65 -8.04 11.96
C ILE A 52 7.86 -9.38 12.70
N THR A 53 6.76 -10.04 13.05
CA THR A 53 6.81 -11.38 13.64
C THR A 53 7.15 -12.45 12.59
N PRO A 54 7.66 -13.64 12.98
CA PRO A 54 7.90 -14.74 12.02
C PRO A 54 6.64 -15.12 11.23
N VAL A 55 5.48 -15.22 11.91
CA VAL A 55 4.18 -15.44 11.25
C VAL A 55 3.79 -14.26 10.37
N GLY A 56 4.04 -13.04 10.82
CA GLY A 56 3.82 -11.82 10.04
C GLY A 56 4.65 -11.79 8.77
N ASN A 57 5.89 -12.26 8.81
CA ASN A 57 6.74 -12.37 7.63
C ASN A 57 6.15 -13.36 6.60
N PHE A 58 5.65 -14.51 7.06
CA PHE A 58 4.94 -15.45 6.19
C PHE A 58 3.69 -14.80 5.55
N LEU A 59 2.84 -14.15 6.36
CA LEU A 59 1.63 -13.48 5.88
C LEU A 59 1.94 -12.41 4.82
N ARG A 60 2.98 -11.60 5.04
CA ARG A 60 3.43 -10.57 4.08
C ARG A 60 3.98 -11.18 2.80
N LYS A 61 4.82 -12.22 2.90
CA LYS A 61 5.38 -12.92 1.73
C LYS A 61 4.32 -13.57 0.86
N THR A 62 3.20 -13.96 1.43
CA THR A 62 2.06 -14.54 0.73
C THR A 62 0.97 -13.54 0.41
N SER A 63 1.12 -12.26 0.84
CA SER A 63 0.09 -11.21 0.75
C SER A 63 -1.24 -11.57 1.44
N LEU A 64 -1.24 -12.60 2.29
CA LEU A 64 -2.44 -13.01 3.03
C LEU A 64 -2.84 -11.99 4.11
N ASP A 65 -1.88 -11.18 4.58
CA ASP A 65 -2.16 -10.11 5.54
C ASP A 65 -3.16 -9.07 4.99
N GLU A 66 -3.30 -8.96 3.69
CA GLU A 66 -4.19 -8.00 3.03
C GLU A 66 -5.59 -8.54 2.74
N LEU A 67 -5.86 -9.84 2.91
CA LEU A 67 -7.19 -10.44 2.67
C LEU A 67 -8.33 -9.74 3.41
N PRO A 68 -8.19 -9.28 4.68
CA PRO A 68 -9.27 -8.57 5.35
C PRO A 68 -9.71 -7.26 4.67
N GLN A 69 -8.91 -6.69 3.75
CA GLN A 69 -9.32 -5.53 2.96
C GLN A 69 -10.51 -5.83 2.03
N LEU A 70 -10.78 -7.09 1.73
CA LEU A 70 -11.99 -7.48 0.99
C LEU A 70 -13.27 -7.05 1.72
N PHE A 71 -13.27 -6.98 3.05
CA PHE A 71 -14.38 -6.39 3.81
C PHE A 71 -14.54 -4.89 3.52
N ASN A 72 -13.42 -4.14 3.35
CA ASN A 72 -13.49 -2.74 2.94
C ASN A 72 -14.04 -2.58 1.50
N VAL A 73 -13.74 -3.54 0.61
CA VAL A 73 -14.31 -3.55 -0.74
C VAL A 73 -15.83 -3.77 -0.68
N LEU A 74 -16.28 -4.77 0.09
CA LEU A 74 -17.72 -5.04 0.28
C LEU A 74 -18.44 -3.86 0.94
N ALA A 75 -17.82 -3.18 1.88
CA ALA A 75 -18.33 -1.96 2.51
C ALA A 75 -18.32 -0.73 1.57
N GLY A 76 -17.73 -0.86 0.37
CA GLY A 76 -17.66 0.23 -0.61
C GLY A 76 -16.61 1.31 -0.31
N GLU A 77 -15.73 1.08 0.67
CA GLU A 77 -14.63 1.99 1.05
C GLU A 77 -13.42 1.86 0.12
N MET A 78 -13.22 0.65 -0.44
CA MET A 78 -12.13 0.31 -1.37
C MET A 78 -12.68 -0.30 -2.66
N SER A 79 -11.81 -0.41 -3.67
CA SER A 79 -11.99 -1.21 -4.88
C SER A 79 -10.99 -2.36 -4.88
N LEU A 80 -11.20 -3.38 -5.73
CA LEU A 80 -10.18 -4.41 -5.95
C LEU A 80 -8.92 -3.81 -6.57
N VAL A 81 -9.08 -2.93 -7.58
CA VAL A 81 -8.00 -2.23 -8.25
C VAL A 81 -8.14 -0.73 -8.03
N GLY A 82 -7.04 -0.07 -7.71
CA GLY A 82 -7.00 1.37 -7.47
C GLY A 82 -5.65 1.83 -6.94
N PRO A 83 -5.48 3.14 -6.72
CA PRO A 83 -4.30 3.65 -6.03
C PRO A 83 -4.22 3.09 -4.61
N ARG A 84 -2.99 2.94 -4.10
CA ARG A 84 -2.77 2.42 -2.75
C ARG A 84 -3.43 3.33 -1.70
N PRO A 85 -4.13 2.79 -0.69
CA PRO A 85 -4.65 3.60 0.41
C PRO A 85 -3.50 4.20 1.25
N LEU A 86 -3.45 5.52 1.35
CA LEU A 86 -2.36 6.28 1.94
C LEU A 86 -2.71 6.85 3.31
N LEU A 87 -1.69 7.14 4.12
CA LEU A 87 -1.80 7.98 5.31
C LEU A 87 -1.98 9.44 4.88
N LYS A 88 -2.57 10.26 5.76
CA LYS A 88 -2.68 11.71 5.52
C LYS A 88 -1.29 12.35 5.33
N SER A 89 -0.30 11.92 6.10
CA SER A 89 1.10 12.38 5.98
C SER A 89 1.74 12.02 4.64
N GLU A 90 1.50 10.81 4.13
CA GLU A 90 1.98 10.39 2.80
C GLU A 90 1.40 11.29 1.69
N ILE A 91 0.10 11.61 1.77
CA ILE A 91 -0.57 12.49 0.80
C ILE A 91 0.03 13.89 0.85
N GLN A 92 0.18 14.45 2.04
CA GLN A 92 0.76 15.79 2.22
C GLN A 92 2.20 15.88 1.73
N GLN A 93 2.99 14.84 1.94
CA GLN A 93 4.42 14.83 1.60
C GLN A 93 4.67 14.58 0.10
N TYR A 94 3.89 13.70 -0.54
CA TYR A 94 4.22 13.21 -1.88
C TYR A 94 3.16 13.50 -2.95
N TYR A 95 1.97 13.93 -2.58
CA TYR A 95 0.85 14.16 -3.51
C TYR A 95 0.18 15.53 -3.31
N ALA A 96 0.83 16.49 -2.63
CA ALA A 96 0.20 17.78 -2.31
C ALA A 96 -0.48 18.41 -3.53
N ASP A 97 0.23 18.47 -4.69
CA ASP A 97 -0.26 19.10 -5.92
C ASP A 97 -1.24 18.22 -6.73
N SER A 98 -1.40 16.95 -6.37
CA SER A 98 -2.23 15.97 -7.09
C SER A 98 -3.21 15.23 -6.18
N ALA A 99 -3.38 15.72 -4.97
CA ALA A 99 -4.25 15.08 -3.97
C ALA A 99 -5.70 14.95 -4.46
N ASP A 100 -6.24 15.97 -5.10
CA ASP A 100 -7.60 15.96 -5.62
C ASP A 100 -7.81 14.87 -6.66
N VAL A 101 -6.84 14.70 -7.57
CA VAL A 101 -6.88 13.63 -8.58
C VAL A 101 -6.76 12.26 -7.92
N LEU A 102 -5.80 12.09 -6.98
CA LEU A 102 -5.61 10.86 -6.25
C LEU A 102 -6.87 10.43 -5.49
N LEU A 103 -7.52 11.38 -4.82
CA LEU A 103 -8.69 11.14 -3.98
C LEU A 103 -10.02 11.15 -4.76
N SER A 104 -10.00 11.37 -6.07
CA SER A 104 -11.19 11.29 -6.91
C SER A 104 -11.72 9.87 -7.11
N VAL A 105 -10.87 8.84 -6.87
CA VAL A 105 -11.18 7.42 -7.02
C VAL A 105 -11.10 6.68 -5.67
N LYS A 106 -11.70 5.48 -5.60
CA LYS A 106 -11.52 4.61 -4.43
C LYS A 106 -10.11 4.02 -4.43
N PRO A 107 -9.45 3.90 -3.27
CA PRO A 107 -8.20 3.16 -3.15
C PRO A 107 -8.43 1.66 -3.43
N GLY A 108 -7.39 0.99 -3.96
CA GLY A 108 -7.44 -0.41 -4.31
C GLY A 108 -6.74 -1.34 -3.31
N VAL A 109 -7.15 -2.60 -3.29
CA VAL A 109 -6.40 -3.69 -2.64
C VAL A 109 -5.10 -3.92 -3.39
N THR A 110 -5.16 -3.91 -4.72
CA THR A 110 -3.99 -3.87 -5.61
C THR A 110 -4.06 -2.67 -6.54
N GLY A 111 -2.97 -2.37 -7.23
CA GLY A 111 -2.89 -1.25 -8.13
C GLY A 111 -1.78 -1.37 -9.17
N TYR A 112 -1.69 -0.39 -10.04
CA TYR A 112 -0.82 -0.42 -11.21
C TYR A 112 0.65 -0.58 -10.83
N TRP A 113 1.20 0.25 -9.93
CA TRP A 113 2.60 0.12 -9.52
C TRP A 113 2.86 -1.15 -8.70
N GLN A 114 1.90 -1.62 -7.91
CA GLN A 114 2.01 -2.85 -7.13
C GLN A 114 2.13 -4.08 -8.03
N ALA A 115 1.42 -4.08 -9.17
CA ALA A 115 1.45 -5.17 -10.14
C ALA A 115 2.66 -5.14 -11.07
N TYR A 116 3.20 -3.96 -11.39
CA TYR A 116 4.21 -3.79 -12.45
C TYR A 116 5.60 -3.34 -11.96
N ALA A 117 5.69 -2.65 -10.82
CA ALA A 117 6.94 -2.04 -10.35
C ALA A 117 7.14 -2.12 -8.83
N ARG A 118 6.59 -3.13 -8.16
CA ARG A 118 6.56 -3.28 -6.69
C ARG A 118 7.93 -3.09 -6.03
N ASN A 119 9.01 -3.50 -6.67
CA ASN A 119 10.38 -3.42 -6.15
C ASN A 119 11.14 -2.17 -6.59
N ASN A 120 10.71 -1.52 -7.67
CA ASN A 120 11.50 -0.48 -8.34
C ASN A 120 10.86 0.92 -8.26
N ALA A 121 9.58 1.01 -7.86
CA ALA A 121 8.90 2.29 -7.72
C ALA A 121 8.99 2.78 -6.27
N THR A 122 9.75 3.84 -6.06
CA THR A 122 9.91 4.53 -4.78
C THR A 122 9.22 5.88 -4.79
N TYR A 123 8.98 6.45 -3.60
CA TYR A 123 8.51 7.82 -3.48
C TYR A 123 9.58 8.82 -3.91
N GLN A 124 10.85 8.58 -3.55
CA GLN A 124 11.97 9.46 -3.88
C GLN A 124 12.18 9.63 -5.39
N SER A 125 12.00 8.55 -6.16
CA SER A 125 12.13 8.62 -7.63
C SER A 125 10.94 9.31 -8.31
N GLY A 126 9.83 9.55 -7.61
CA GLY A 126 8.58 10.02 -8.21
C GLY A 126 7.86 9.00 -9.10
N HIS A 127 8.49 7.86 -9.36
CA HIS A 127 7.96 6.85 -10.29
C HIS A 127 6.64 6.24 -9.77
N ARG A 128 6.53 6.06 -8.46
CA ARG A 128 5.31 5.54 -7.83
C ARG A 128 4.13 6.49 -8.04
N GLN A 129 4.33 7.79 -7.77
CA GLN A 129 3.31 8.81 -7.97
C GLN A 129 2.87 8.88 -9.44
N GLN A 130 3.84 8.85 -10.35
CA GLN A 130 3.57 8.87 -11.79
C GLN A 130 2.72 7.68 -12.23
N MET A 131 3.01 6.47 -11.74
CA MET A 131 2.24 5.26 -12.05
C MET A 131 0.80 5.34 -11.50
N GLU A 132 0.62 5.84 -10.27
CA GLU A 132 -0.70 6.05 -9.67
C GLU A 132 -1.53 7.04 -10.51
N MET A 133 -0.95 8.18 -10.89
CA MET A 133 -1.63 9.17 -11.74
C MET A 133 -1.95 8.62 -13.13
N THR A 134 -1.03 7.84 -13.73
CA THR A 134 -1.26 7.18 -15.02
C THR A 134 -2.45 6.23 -14.94
N TYR A 135 -2.52 5.41 -13.89
CA TYR A 135 -3.66 4.52 -13.68
C TYR A 135 -4.97 5.31 -13.59
N ILE A 136 -5.04 6.35 -12.77
CA ILE A 136 -6.27 7.12 -12.56
C ILE A 136 -6.79 7.72 -13.88
N ARG A 137 -5.87 8.21 -14.72
CA ARG A 137 -6.23 8.80 -16.03
C ARG A 137 -6.67 7.77 -17.08
N GLN A 138 -6.18 6.53 -16.96
CA GLN A 138 -6.42 5.46 -17.94
C GLN A 138 -7.33 4.35 -17.39
N ALA A 139 -7.91 4.54 -16.21
CA ALA A 139 -8.72 3.53 -15.52
C ALA A 139 -9.81 2.98 -16.45
N SER A 140 -9.85 1.66 -16.59
CA SER A 140 -10.83 0.93 -17.37
C SER A 140 -10.94 -0.49 -16.87
N ILE A 141 -12.09 -1.12 -17.09
CA ILE A 141 -12.32 -2.53 -16.71
C ILE A 141 -11.23 -3.44 -17.31
N TRP A 142 -10.80 -3.16 -18.54
CA TRP A 142 -9.76 -3.94 -19.21
C TRP A 142 -8.39 -3.78 -18.54
N LEU A 143 -8.04 -2.58 -18.12
CA LEU A 143 -6.81 -2.31 -17.36
C LEU A 143 -6.86 -2.99 -15.99
N ASP A 144 -8.00 -2.94 -15.31
CA ASP A 144 -8.20 -3.59 -14.02
C ASP A 144 -8.04 -5.11 -14.13
N CYS A 145 -8.62 -5.75 -15.14
CA CYS A 145 -8.42 -7.18 -15.40
C CYS A 145 -6.94 -7.53 -15.61
N LYS A 146 -6.20 -6.72 -16.37
CA LYS A 146 -4.75 -6.93 -16.56
C LYS A 146 -3.98 -6.80 -15.25
N ILE A 147 -4.30 -5.81 -14.43
CA ILE A 147 -3.67 -5.60 -13.13
C ILE A 147 -3.96 -6.78 -12.20
N LEU A 148 -5.20 -7.26 -12.14
CA LEU A 148 -5.57 -8.43 -11.34
C LEU A 148 -4.80 -9.68 -11.75
N LEU A 149 -4.73 -9.99 -13.05
CA LEU A 149 -3.96 -11.12 -13.56
C LEU A 149 -2.47 -11.01 -13.19
N LYS A 150 -1.88 -9.82 -13.37
CA LYS A 150 -0.49 -9.56 -12.99
C LYS A 150 -0.28 -9.72 -11.48
N THR A 151 -1.22 -9.25 -10.68
CA THR A 151 -1.17 -9.37 -9.21
C THR A 151 -1.16 -10.84 -8.79
N VAL A 152 -2.03 -11.67 -9.36
CA VAL A 152 -2.06 -13.12 -9.07
C VAL A 152 -0.71 -13.74 -9.40
N VAL A 153 -0.14 -13.45 -10.57
CA VAL A 153 1.18 -13.96 -10.96
C VAL A 153 2.27 -13.49 -10.00
N ALA A 154 2.27 -12.20 -9.61
CA ALA A 154 3.25 -11.64 -8.68
C ALA A 154 3.16 -12.28 -7.28
N VAL A 155 1.94 -12.55 -6.79
CA VAL A 155 1.71 -13.24 -5.51
C VAL A 155 2.21 -14.68 -5.57
N LEU A 156 1.90 -15.41 -6.64
CA LEU A 156 2.35 -16.81 -6.83
C LEU A 156 3.88 -16.91 -6.94
N ARG A 157 4.52 -15.95 -7.59
CA ARG A 157 5.99 -15.86 -7.71
C ARG A 157 6.66 -15.28 -6.45
N ARG A 158 5.88 -14.77 -5.51
CA ARG A 158 6.37 -14.05 -4.32
C ARG A 158 7.25 -12.85 -4.68
N ASP A 159 7.02 -12.23 -5.82
CA ASP A 159 7.78 -11.08 -6.30
C ASP A 159 7.51 -9.86 -5.37
N GLY A 160 8.58 -9.31 -4.79
CA GLY A 160 8.51 -8.10 -3.96
C GLY A 160 7.86 -8.24 -2.60
N ALA A 161 7.70 -9.45 -2.11
CA ALA A 161 7.33 -9.71 -0.71
C ALA A 161 8.58 -9.59 0.17
N LYS A 162 8.80 -8.38 0.73
CA LYS A 162 9.82 -8.10 1.75
C LYS A 162 9.17 -7.88 3.09
#